data_2b48a4e5f101dc7be9173be985a4ded2
#
_entry.id   2b48a4e5f101dc7be9173be985a4ded2
#
_cell.length_a   1.000
_cell.length_b   1.000
_cell.length_c   1.000
_cell.angle_alpha   90.00
_cell.angle_beta   90.00
_cell.angle_gamma   90.00
#
_symmetry.space_group_name_H-M   'P 1'
#
loop_
_entity.id
_entity.type
_entity.pdbx_description
1 polymer ?
#
loop_
_entity_poly.entity_id
_entity_poly.type
_entity_poly.pdbx_seq_one_letter_code
_entity_poly.pdbx_strand_id
1 'polypeptide(L)'
;MIGFKPGPEHDLYSEALAPVEYNKRDVGYNGLGIVWFGAAVQISGFITITPLLQYYTIMELVWIFMIGQTILGLVCYVVQDIGLKYGISFATSITASFGTLGGKIAGLIRVLPNLVFIGTNGF
;
A
#
# COMPACT_ATOMS: atom_id res chain seq x y z
N MET A 1 -21.98 16.34 -9.23
CA MET A 1 -20.92 15.87 -8.28
C MET A 1 -20.46 17.08 -7.50
N ILE A 2 -20.78 17.13 -6.23
CA ILE A 2 -20.43 18.26 -5.36
C ILE A 2 -18.96 18.08 -5.00
N GLY A 3 -18.09 18.85 -5.68
CA GLY A 3 -16.68 18.92 -5.34
C GLY A 3 -16.52 19.66 -4.01
N PHE A 4 -16.42 18.93 -2.91
CA PHE A 4 -15.98 19.50 -1.65
C PHE A 4 -14.49 19.82 -1.79
N LYS A 5 -14.17 21.10 -2.05
CA LYS A 5 -12.82 21.64 -1.85
C LYS A 5 -12.79 22.18 -0.41
N PRO A 6 -12.19 21.48 0.55
CA PRO A 6 -11.90 22.08 1.83
C PRO A 6 -10.94 23.25 1.57
N GLY A 7 -11.32 24.44 2.01
CA GLY A 7 -10.45 25.61 1.90
C GLY A 7 -9.22 25.49 2.79
N PRO A 8 -8.18 26.28 2.52
CA PRO A 8 -6.92 26.27 3.28
C PRO A 8 -7.07 26.66 4.78
N GLU A 9 -8.27 27.05 5.20
CA GLU A 9 -8.57 27.45 6.58
C GLU A 9 -8.84 26.28 7.54
N HIS A 10 -8.83 25.02 7.07
CA HIS A 10 -9.07 23.88 7.94
C HIS A 10 -7.71 23.37 8.47
N ASP A 11 -7.50 23.37 9.80
CA ASP A 11 -6.28 22.88 10.48
C ASP A 11 -5.85 21.45 10.09
N LEU A 12 -6.75 20.69 9.47
CA LEU A 12 -6.50 19.32 8.98
C LEU A 12 -6.28 19.24 7.48
N TYR A 13 -6.27 20.36 6.76
CA TYR A 13 -6.02 20.38 5.32
C TYR A 13 -4.51 20.25 5.04
N SER A 14 -4.14 19.20 4.35
CA SER A 14 -2.79 19.04 3.82
C SER A 14 -2.88 18.94 2.30
N GLU A 15 -2.21 19.82 1.59
CA GLU A 15 -2.14 19.81 0.13
C GLU A 15 -1.56 18.50 -0.41
N ALA A 16 -0.64 17.87 0.35
CA ALA A 16 -0.05 16.57 0.03
C ALA A 16 -1.06 15.41 0.10
N LEU A 17 -2.18 15.58 0.80
CA LEU A 17 -3.24 14.59 0.92
C LEU A 17 -4.48 14.92 0.07
N ALA A 18 -4.45 16.04 -0.65
CA ALA A 18 -5.53 16.44 -1.53
C ALA A 18 -5.66 15.44 -2.71
N PRO A 19 -6.89 15.17 -3.17
CA PRO A 19 -7.12 14.33 -4.33
C PRO A 19 -6.38 14.88 -5.56
N VAL A 20 -5.65 14.02 -6.26
CA VAL A 20 -4.94 14.41 -7.49
C VAL A 20 -5.95 14.66 -8.59
N GLU A 21 -5.86 15.81 -9.26
CA GLU A 21 -6.68 16.14 -10.41
C GLU A 21 -6.52 15.10 -11.52
N TYR A 22 -7.59 14.78 -12.21
CA TYR A 22 -7.61 13.73 -13.24
C TYR A 22 -6.52 13.93 -14.31
N ASN A 23 -6.28 15.14 -14.72
CA ASN A 23 -5.28 15.49 -15.75
C ASN A 23 -3.82 15.34 -15.28
N LYS A 24 -3.58 15.21 -13.97
CA LYS A 24 -2.25 15.05 -13.37
C LYS A 24 -1.98 13.61 -12.93
N ARG A 25 -2.86 12.68 -13.29
CA ARG A 25 -2.70 11.25 -12.94
C ARG A 25 -1.89 10.55 -14.01
N ASP A 26 -0.60 10.45 -13.82
CA ASP A 26 0.34 9.84 -14.77
C ASP A 26 0.42 8.31 -14.63
N VAL A 27 -0.07 7.74 -13.51
CA VAL A 27 0.04 6.31 -13.23
C VAL A 27 -1.31 5.64 -13.47
N GLY A 28 -1.37 4.83 -14.52
CA GLY A 28 -2.49 3.93 -14.81
C GLY A 28 -2.26 2.52 -14.23
N TYR A 29 -3.18 1.60 -14.53
CA TYR A 29 -3.08 0.19 -14.07
C TYR A 29 -1.77 -0.50 -14.49
N ASN A 30 -1.26 -0.23 -15.69
CA ASN A 30 0.02 -0.79 -16.17
C ASN A 30 1.21 -0.25 -15.36
N GLY A 31 1.24 1.06 -15.08
CA GLY A 31 2.28 1.67 -14.24
C GLY A 31 2.27 1.11 -12.83
N LEU A 32 1.08 0.92 -12.26
CA LEU A 32 0.92 0.29 -10.95
C LEU A 32 1.42 -1.16 -10.95
N GLY A 33 1.13 -1.93 -12.00
CA GLY A 33 1.64 -3.29 -12.16
C GLY A 33 3.17 -3.36 -12.18
N ILE A 34 3.82 -2.43 -12.86
CA ILE A 34 5.30 -2.33 -12.91
C ILE A 34 5.87 -2.02 -11.51
N VAL A 35 5.26 -1.08 -10.79
CA VAL A 35 5.67 -0.76 -9.41
C VAL A 35 5.56 -1.99 -8.50
N TRP A 36 4.48 -2.75 -8.59
CA TRP A 36 4.30 -3.97 -7.79
C TRP A 36 5.23 -5.09 -8.19
N PHE A 37 5.50 -5.24 -9.48
CA PHE A 37 6.51 -6.19 -9.94
C PHE A 37 7.89 -5.85 -9.38
N GLY A 38 8.29 -4.58 -9.42
CA GLY A 38 9.54 -4.11 -8.81
C GLY A 38 9.57 -4.33 -7.28
N ALA A 39 8.44 -4.12 -6.60
CA ALA A 39 8.32 -4.36 -5.17
C ALA A 39 8.36 -5.86 -4.80
N ALA A 40 7.97 -6.76 -5.68
CA ALA A 40 8.04 -8.20 -5.45
C ALA A 40 9.48 -8.74 -5.50
N VAL A 41 10.36 -8.09 -6.27
CA VAL A 41 11.77 -8.48 -6.39
C VAL A 41 12.60 -7.73 -5.34
N GLN A 42 12.57 -8.20 -4.10
CA GLN A 42 13.26 -7.57 -2.99
C GLN A 42 14.20 -8.55 -2.28
N ILE A 43 15.31 -8.04 -1.75
CA ILE A 43 16.27 -8.81 -0.96
C ILE A 43 15.60 -9.35 0.31
N SER A 44 14.70 -8.61 0.93
CA SER A 44 13.96 -9.04 2.12
C SER A 44 13.15 -10.33 1.91
N GLY A 45 12.66 -10.58 0.71
CA GLY A 45 11.99 -11.84 0.35
C GLY A 45 12.92 -13.04 0.51
N PHE A 46 14.16 -12.94 0.04
CA PHE A 46 15.16 -14.01 0.18
C PHE A 46 15.56 -14.23 1.63
N ILE A 47 15.73 -13.17 2.41
CA ILE A 47 16.06 -13.26 3.85
C ILE A 47 14.94 -13.98 4.61
N THR A 48 13.68 -13.73 4.25
CA THR A 48 12.51 -14.36 4.89
C THR A 48 12.38 -15.84 4.52
N ILE A 49 12.73 -16.23 3.30
CA ILE A 49 12.60 -17.60 2.80
C ILE A 49 13.71 -18.52 3.38
N THR A 50 14.93 -18.00 3.55
CA THR A 50 16.09 -18.80 3.96
C THR A 50 15.87 -19.62 5.24
N PRO A 51 15.35 -19.06 6.36
CA PRO A 51 15.10 -19.87 7.57
C PRO A 51 13.98 -20.90 7.38
N LEU A 52 13.05 -20.68 6.49
CA LEU A 52 11.94 -21.60 6.22
C LEU A 52 12.38 -22.87 5.47
N LEU A 53 13.52 -22.81 4.76
CA LEU A 53 14.10 -23.98 4.08
C LEU A 53 14.54 -25.09 5.05
N GLN A 54 14.65 -24.80 6.35
CA GLN A 54 14.94 -25.83 7.36
C GLN A 54 13.71 -26.69 7.68
N TYR A 55 12.52 -26.20 7.42
CA TYR A 55 11.25 -26.85 7.80
C TYR A 55 10.44 -27.33 6.61
N TYR A 56 10.62 -26.72 5.44
CA TYR A 56 9.82 -26.97 4.25
C TYR A 56 10.69 -27.22 3.04
N THR A 57 10.20 -28.07 2.14
CA THR A 57 10.82 -28.29 0.83
C THR A 57 10.62 -27.05 -0.05
N ILE A 58 11.52 -26.82 -0.98
CA ILE A 58 11.42 -25.69 -1.94
C ILE A 58 10.07 -25.68 -2.65
N MET A 59 9.55 -26.84 -3.07
CA MET A 59 8.27 -26.95 -3.76
C MET A 59 7.09 -26.55 -2.87
N GLU A 60 7.11 -26.93 -1.59
CA GLU A 60 6.09 -26.52 -0.62
C GLU A 60 6.11 -25.01 -0.39
N LEU A 61 7.29 -24.41 -0.26
CA LEU A 61 7.45 -22.97 -0.13
C LEU A 61 6.90 -22.23 -1.35
N VAL A 62 7.18 -22.71 -2.57
CA VAL A 62 6.64 -22.12 -3.80
C VAL A 62 5.12 -22.08 -3.76
N TRP A 63 4.47 -23.19 -3.39
CA TRP A 63 3.01 -23.24 -3.29
C TRP A 63 2.46 -22.34 -2.19
N ILE A 64 3.06 -22.33 -1.01
CA ILE A 64 2.65 -21.46 0.10
C ILE A 64 2.74 -19.99 -0.31
N PHE A 65 3.86 -19.58 -0.92
CA PHE A 65 4.02 -18.21 -1.37
C PHE A 65 3.09 -17.84 -2.52
N MET A 66 2.86 -18.72 -3.48
CA MET A 66 1.93 -18.50 -4.59
C MET A 66 0.51 -18.24 -4.08
N ILE A 67 0.02 -19.08 -3.17
CA ILE A 67 -1.31 -18.93 -2.57
C ILE A 67 -1.38 -17.64 -1.76
N GLY A 68 -0.40 -17.40 -0.88
CA GLY A 68 -0.35 -16.19 -0.06
C GLY A 68 -0.31 -14.90 -0.87
N GLN A 69 0.52 -14.86 -1.91
CA GLN A 69 0.62 -13.69 -2.79
C GLN A 69 -0.65 -13.49 -3.64
N THR A 70 -1.32 -14.56 -4.04
CA THR A 70 -2.59 -14.45 -4.76
C THR A 70 -3.67 -13.81 -3.87
N ILE A 71 -3.81 -14.26 -2.64
CA ILE A 71 -4.77 -13.69 -1.67
C ILE A 71 -4.43 -12.21 -1.40
N LEU A 72 -3.16 -11.92 -1.11
CA LEU A 72 -2.70 -10.56 -0.87
C LEU A 72 -2.95 -9.66 -2.08
N GLY A 73 -2.66 -10.16 -3.29
CA GLY A 73 -2.87 -9.44 -4.54
C GLY A 73 -4.33 -9.07 -4.78
N LEU A 74 -5.27 -9.97 -4.46
CA LEU A 74 -6.71 -9.69 -4.55
C LEU A 74 -7.13 -8.57 -3.60
N VAL A 75 -6.68 -8.62 -2.35
CA VAL A 75 -6.97 -7.57 -1.35
C VAL A 75 -6.37 -6.24 -1.79
N CYS A 76 -5.10 -6.23 -2.22
CA CYS A 76 -4.43 -5.03 -2.70
C CYS A 76 -5.11 -4.45 -3.93
N TYR A 77 -5.57 -5.29 -4.86
CA TYR A 77 -6.29 -4.84 -6.05
C TYR A 77 -7.52 -4.01 -5.69
N VAL A 78 -8.36 -4.51 -4.77
CA VAL A 78 -9.57 -3.78 -4.33
C VAL A 78 -9.23 -2.43 -3.70
N VAL A 79 -8.22 -2.39 -2.83
CA VAL A 79 -7.81 -1.16 -2.15
C VAL A 79 -7.21 -0.14 -3.12
N GLN A 80 -6.43 -0.60 -4.09
CA GLN A 80 -5.76 0.26 -5.07
C GLN A 80 -6.71 0.80 -6.14
N ASP A 81 -7.74 0.04 -6.51
CA ASP A 81 -8.77 0.51 -7.44
C ASP A 81 -9.43 1.81 -6.93
N ILE A 82 -9.64 1.91 -5.62
CA ILE A 82 -10.13 3.14 -4.97
C ILE A 82 -9.12 4.28 -5.17
N GLY A 83 -7.84 4.03 -4.93
CA GLY A 83 -6.78 5.03 -5.10
C GLY A 83 -6.66 5.54 -6.52
N LEU A 84 -6.72 4.65 -7.51
CA LEU A 84 -6.64 5.00 -8.94
C LEU A 84 -7.87 5.77 -9.42
N LYS A 85 -9.07 5.34 -9.03
CA LYS A 85 -10.33 5.97 -9.45
C LYS A 85 -10.51 7.37 -8.88
N TYR A 86 -10.19 7.54 -7.61
CA TYR A 86 -10.44 8.80 -6.90
C TYR A 86 -9.20 9.68 -6.75
N GLY A 87 -8.01 9.18 -7.05
CA GLY A 87 -6.74 9.91 -6.89
C GLY A 87 -6.44 10.27 -5.44
N ILE A 88 -6.89 9.44 -4.49
CA ILE A 88 -6.73 9.67 -3.06
C ILE A 88 -5.67 8.74 -2.46
N SER A 89 -4.96 9.26 -1.46
CA SER A 89 -3.99 8.46 -0.72
C SER A 89 -4.67 7.44 0.19
N PHE A 90 -3.92 6.41 0.60
CA PHE A 90 -4.38 5.43 1.59
C PHE A 90 -4.86 6.10 2.90
N ALA A 91 -4.14 7.11 3.38
CA ALA A 91 -4.49 7.84 4.58
C ALA A 91 -5.86 8.53 4.46
N THR A 92 -6.13 9.15 3.32
CA THR A 92 -7.42 9.81 3.03
C THR A 92 -8.54 8.78 2.94
N SER A 93 -8.30 7.65 2.29
CA SER A 93 -9.26 6.56 2.14
C SER A 93 -9.69 5.98 3.50
N ILE A 94 -8.73 5.73 4.40
CA ILE A 94 -9.01 5.22 5.75
C ILE A 94 -9.75 6.27 6.60
N THR A 95 -9.35 7.53 6.51
CA THR A 95 -10.02 8.60 7.26
C THR A 95 -11.46 8.75 6.83
N ALA A 96 -11.79 8.55 5.56
CA ALA A 96 -13.15 8.56 5.06
C ALA A 96 -14.01 7.42 5.63
N SER A 97 -13.41 6.25 5.90
CA SER A 97 -14.12 5.06 6.39
C SER A 97 -14.21 5.00 7.92
N PHE A 98 -13.16 5.41 8.63
CA PHE A 98 -13.02 5.24 10.09
C PHE A 98 -12.99 6.55 10.86
N GLY A 99 -13.20 7.68 10.19
CA GLY A 99 -13.10 8.99 10.79
C GLY A 99 -11.66 9.42 11.09
N THR A 100 -11.50 10.63 11.64
CA THR A 100 -10.17 11.23 11.90
C THR A 100 -9.36 10.45 12.94
N LEU A 101 -10.02 9.95 13.99
CA LEU A 101 -9.36 9.17 15.04
C LEU A 101 -8.91 7.81 14.52
N GLY A 102 -9.77 7.09 13.79
CA GLY A 102 -9.45 5.80 13.18
C GLY A 102 -8.34 5.92 12.13
N GLY A 103 -8.33 7.00 11.35
CA GLY A 103 -7.25 7.30 10.40
C GLY A 103 -5.89 7.49 11.08
N LYS A 104 -5.83 8.17 12.22
CA LYS A 104 -4.60 8.34 13.02
C LYS A 104 -4.09 7.02 13.58
N ILE A 105 -4.98 6.19 14.15
CA ILE A 105 -4.62 4.87 14.69
C ILE A 105 -4.09 3.96 13.57
N ALA A 106 -4.78 3.88 12.44
CA ALA A 106 -4.35 3.08 11.30
C ALA A 106 -3.01 3.57 10.71
N GLY A 107 -2.79 4.89 10.69
CA GLY A 107 -1.50 5.48 10.30
C GLY A 107 -0.37 5.05 11.22
N LEU A 108 -0.57 5.08 12.54
CA LEU A 108 0.42 4.64 13.53
C LEU A 108 0.73 3.14 13.41
N ILE A 109 -0.29 2.29 13.25
CA ILE A 109 -0.10 0.85 13.03
C ILE A 109 0.75 0.59 11.78
N ARG A 110 0.57 1.37 10.72
CA ARG A 110 1.35 1.24 9.48
C ARG A 110 2.82 1.66 9.62
N VAL A 111 3.13 2.53 10.56
CA VAL A 111 4.53 2.97 10.80
C VAL A 111 5.42 1.80 11.23
N LEU A 112 4.92 0.89 12.07
CA LEU A 112 5.70 -0.25 12.57
C LEU A 112 6.24 -1.16 11.44
N PRO A 113 5.40 -1.72 10.55
CA PRO A 113 5.91 -2.53 9.43
C PRO A 113 6.79 -1.73 8.47
N ASN A 114 6.52 -0.43 8.28
CA ASN A 114 7.38 0.40 7.42
C ASN A 114 8.77 0.59 8.01
N LEU A 115 8.91 0.77 9.33
CA LEU A 115 10.21 0.86 9.99
C LEU A 115 11.00 -0.45 9.87
N VAL A 116 10.34 -1.60 10.06
CA VAL A 116 10.96 -2.91 9.86
C VAL A 116 11.41 -3.06 8.40
N PHE A 117 10.56 -2.68 7.45
CA PHE A 117 10.86 -2.75 6.03
C PHE A 117 12.06 -1.88 5.63
N ILE A 118 12.14 -0.65 6.12
CA ILE A 118 13.29 0.25 5.90
C ILE A 118 14.55 -0.35 6.54
N GLY A 119 14.45 -0.87 7.75
CA GLY A 119 15.57 -1.50 8.44
C GLY A 119 16.12 -2.74 7.73
N THR A 120 15.27 -3.54 7.09
CA THR A 120 15.69 -4.75 6.36
C THR A 120 16.16 -4.49 4.93
N ASN A 121 15.75 -3.41 4.30
CA ASN A 121 16.13 -3.07 2.92
C ASN A 121 17.10 -1.88 2.83
N GLY A 122 17.42 -1.24 3.95
CA GLY A 122 18.28 -0.05 4.01
C GLY A 122 19.77 -0.34 4.24
N PHE A 123 20.18 -1.62 4.22
CA PHE A 123 21.56 -2.05 4.35
C PHE A 123 22.14 -2.48 3.02
#